data_92b2f5f776e12700a0ed2e3d4b0ae606
#
_entry.id   92b2f5f776e12700a0ed2e3d4b0ae606
#
_cell.length_a   1.000
_cell.length_b   1.000
_cell.length_c   1.000
_cell.angle_alpha   90.00
_cell.angle_beta   90.00
_cell.angle_gamma   90.00
#
_symmetry.space_group_name_H-M   'P 1'
#
loop_
_entity.id
_entity.type
_entity.pdbx_description
1 polymer ?
#
loop_
_entity_poly.entity_id
_entity_poly.type
_entity_poly.pdbx_seq_one_letter_code
_entity_poly.pdbx_strand_id
1 'polypeptide(L)'
;MDFIKQIGIEFKNILRVKFLLIFGILIFALSILAPILGVIGQNSEDKGGGYYPLPAIGRVYARSYLAKDIYYPGGGQEPIIIDGVTIEPDNPYYWNVQNLQEQLKNPDSSMYGFEQPGALDLWISISEAQLDYFVRLAKHITDYQDYRVDLTWDTRPLIEKFIYENIGTADPEALREAIGWFMGIDDQTFKEKYIDIPAEERLAALDAIDQRLGTLFDVVENNNFPRYIELRIQQENEQIKSLEEQIEIFEKDIIEHPEQEESLNEQINYLRKEINMILDNNIPILEYRLAHNIVPYDYGQWQNRALDDITDSRRQLQYITIMTEEEFNQDQWTAVQYGSYANYVAAMNEQIANLENEIIIAQNSLDAGKPDMKYVPDGARSITVGFLAFSIAVALFGVLTGGWLMASEFQMGTIRLLMIRPKTRMKILMSKFLAGLAMCLALYLAGTLLNLVLNGICFGFDDFAFPNFTVTGQIGFFAYYIPKLFACIVPIVFVYCVAFMLSVLVKNIAVAIAVPAVCLVGCILTMFTMFMFSVSLPVMKAIAFTPIPFIQMYAFFTENSPVSMMMQNGVPVSLAYGIILLMALSAVCTAVSALVFRKRDITS
;
A
#
# COMPACT_ATOMS: atom_id res chain seq x y z
N MET A 1 -8.10 -49.44 29.51
CA MET A 1 -8.66 -48.37 28.68
C MET A 1 -7.52 -47.75 27.89
N ASP A 2 -7.64 -47.79 26.59
CA ASP A 2 -6.60 -47.32 25.70
C ASP A 2 -6.36 -45.82 25.90
N PHE A 3 -5.10 -45.35 25.81
CA PHE A 3 -4.74 -43.94 26.03
C PHE A 3 -5.48 -42.99 25.06
N ILE A 4 -5.65 -43.44 23.82
CA ILE A 4 -6.44 -42.72 22.80
C ILE A 4 -7.90 -42.54 23.22
N LYS A 5 -8.54 -43.57 23.78
CA LYS A 5 -9.92 -43.45 24.29
C LYS A 5 -10.01 -42.43 25.43
N GLN A 6 -8.96 -42.28 26.22
CA GLN A 6 -8.91 -41.28 27.29
C GLN A 6 -8.84 -39.87 26.73
N ILE A 7 -8.00 -39.63 25.72
CA ILE A 7 -7.93 -38.33 25.01
C ILE A 7 -9.30 -37.96 24.45
N GLY A 8 -10.00 -38.91 23.80
CA GLY A 8 -11.34 -38.69 23.27
C GLY A 8 -12.40 -38.36 24.35
N ILE A 9 -12.28 -38.93 25.55
CA ILE A 9 -13.18 -38.58 26.68
C ILE A 9 -12.88 -37.16 27.17
N GLU A 10 -11.61 -36.80 27.33
CA GLU A 10 -11.22 -35.43 27.76
C GLU A 10 -11.65 -34.40 26.72
N PHE A 11 -11.52 -34.70 25.44
CA PHE A 11 -12.01 -33.84 24.35
C PHE A 11 -13.53 -33.60 24.45
N LYS A 12 -14.33 -34.64 24.68
CA LYS A 12 -15.76 -34.50 24.92
C LYS A 12 -16.08 -33.70 26.19
N ASN A 13 -15.27 -33.83 27.24
CA ASN A 13 -15.43 -33.06 28.47
C ASN A 13 -15.22 -31.57 28.23
N ILE A 14 -14.21 -31.19 27.42
CA ILE A 14 -13.97 -29.80 27.02
C ILE A 14 -15.17 -29.23 26.27
N LEU A 15 -15.73 -29.97 25.31
CA LEU A 15 -16.93 -29.55 24.55
C LEU A 15 -18.17 -29.34 25.43
N ARG A 16 -18.25 -29.96 26.60
CA ARG A 16 -19.38 -29.77 27.56
C ARG A 16 -19.23 -28.49 28.39
N VAL A 17 -18.07 -27.86 28.39
CA VAL A 17 -17.83 -26.61 29.11
C VAL A 17 -18.42 -25.46 28.30
N LYS A 18 -19.58 -24.97 28.72
CA LYS A 18 -20.40 -24.00 27.94
C LYS A 18 -19.63 -22.77 27.49
N PHE A 19 -18.81 -22.18 28.37
CA PHE A 19 -18.09 -20.97 27.98
C PHE A 19 -16.99 -21.23 26.92
N LEU A 20 -16.27 -22.37 26.99
CA LEU A 20 -15.30 -22.76 25.97
C LEU A 20 -15.98 -23.06 24.64
N LEU A 21 -17.12 -23.77 24.70
CA LEU A 21 -17.91 -24.07 23.50
C LEU A 21 -18.42 -22.79 22.84
N ILE A 22 -19.02 -21.88 23.60
CA ILE A 22 -19.53 -20.60 23.07
C ILE A 22 -18.37 -19.77 22.46
N PHE A 23 -17.25 -19.68 23.17
CA PHE A 23 -16.11 -18.92 22.68
C PHE A 23 -15.48 -19.54 21.42
N GLY A 24 -15.39 -20.90 21.40
CA GLY A 24 -14.95 -21.62 20.20
C GLY A 24 -15.87 -21.40 18.99
N ILE A 25 -17.21 -21.39 19.20
CA ILE A 25 -18.17 -21.09 18.14
C ILE A 25 -18.01 -19.62 17.65
N LEU A 26 -17.85 -18.67 18.56
CA LEU A 26 -17.65 -17.27 18.19
C LEU A 26 -16.37 -17.07 17.37
N ILE A 27 -15.27 -17.71 17.78
CA ILE A 27 -14.02 -17.68 17.01
C ILE A 27 -14.21 -18.36 15.64
N PHE A 28 -14.87 -19.53 15.61
CA PHE A 28 -15.13 -20.23 14.35
C PHE A 28 -16.01 -19.41 13.40
N ALA A 29 -16.93 -18.61 13.93
CA ALA A 29 -17.78 -17.72 13.14
C ALA A 29 -16.97 -16.64 12.38
N LEU A 30 -15.78 -16.27 12.85
CA LEU A 30 -14.87 -15.37 12.11
C LEU A 30 -14.48 -15.94 10.75
N SER A 31 -14.40 -17.28 10.61
CA SER A 31 -14.10 -17.95 9.35
C SER A 31 -15.18 -17.75 8.29
N ILE A 32 -16.41 -17.51 8.71
CA ILE A 32 -17.57 -17.23 7.84
C ILE A 32 -17.71 -15.72 7.63
N LEU A 33 -17.50 -14.94 8.68
CA LEU A 33 -17.72 -13.51 8.66
C LEU A 33 -16.68 -12.77 7.77
N ALA A 34 -15.44 -13.22 7.79
CA ALA A 34 -14.35 -12.56 7.04
C ALA A 34 -14.62 -12.50 5.52
N PRO A 35 -14.97 -13.59 4.80
CA PRO A 35 -15.34 -13.53 3.39
C PRO A 35 -16.56 -12.66 3.11
N ILE A 36 -17.58 -12.71 3.98
CA ILE A 36 -18.81 -11.91 3.83
C ILE A 36 -18.50 -10.42 3.93
N LEU A 37 -17.69 -10.02 4.91
CA LEU A 37 -17.28 -8.62 5.05
C LEU A 37 -16.43 -8.17 3.87
N GLY A 38 -15.59 -9.02 3.30
CA GLY A 38 -14.85 -8.74 2.07
C GLY A 38 -15.77 -8.43 0.88
N VAL A 39 -16.80 -9.24 0.66
CA VAL A 39 -17.80 -9.00 -0.41
C VAL A 39 -18.60 -7.71 -0.17
N ILE A 40 -18.97 -7.44 1.09
CA ILE A 40 -19.69 -6.19 1.42
C ILE A 40 -18.78 -4.98 1.18
N GLY A 41 -17.48 -5.09 1.50
CA GLY A 41 -16.48 -4.05 1.24
C GLY A 41 -16.38 -3.70 -0.24
N GLN A 42 -16.21 -4.70 -1.11
CA GLN A 42 -16.17 -4.51 -2.57
C GLN A 42 -17.44 -3.83 -3.12
N ASN A 43 -18.62 -4.24 -2.66
CA ASN A 43 -19.88 -3.65 -3.12
C ASN A 43 -20.15 -2.23 -2.59
N SER A 44 -19.44 -1.78 -1.55
CA SER A 44 -19.58 -0.43 -1.01
C SER A 44 -18.66 0.58 -1.70
N GLU A 45 -17.55 0.13 -2.29
CA GLU A 45 -16.67 0.98 -3.11
C GLU A 45 -17.39 1.51 -4.37
N ASP A 46 -18.26 0.71 -4.97
CA ASP A 46 -19.10 1.14 -6.11
C ASP A 46 -20.14 2.23 -5.76
N LYS A 47 -20.36 2.53 -4.47
CA LYS A 47 -21.40 3.47 -4.00
C LYS A 47 -20.87 4.67 -3.20
N GLY A 48 -19.57 4.95 -3.24
CA GLY A 48 -19.00 6.18 -2.65
C GLY A 48 -19.07 6.29 -1.11
N GLY A 49 -19.25 5.19 -0.40
CA GLY A 49 -19.30 5.16 1.07
C GLY A 49 -18.08 4.43 1.66
N GLY A 50 -17.14 5.19 2.22
CA GLY A 50 -15.96 4.64 2.87
C GLY A 50 -16.30 3.77 4.06
N TYR A 51 -15.95 2.48 4.01
CA TYR A 51 -15.97 1.57 5.14
C TYR A 51 -14.55 1.01 5.35
N TYR A 52 -14.06 1.06 6.59
CA TYR A 52 -12.74 0.57 6.97
C TYR A 52 -12.78 -0.95 7.20
N PRO A 53 -12.14 -1.78 6.40
CA PRO A 53 -11.92 -3.16 6.75
C PRO A 53 -10.63 -3.31 7.57
N LEU A 54 -10.63 -4.24 8.54
CA LEU A 54 -9.52 -4.59 9.40
C LEU A 54 -8.29 -5.13 8.62
N PRO A 55 -7.09 -5.12 9.14
CA PRO A 55 -5.80 -4.75 8.59
C PRO A 55 -5.21 -5.60 7.46
N ALA A 56 -5.80 -5.59 6.27
CA ALA A 56 -5.09 -5.86 5.01
C ALA A 56 -4.78 -4.55 4.25
N ILE A 57 -4.88 -3.41 4.90
CA ILE A 57 -5.32 -2.10 4.43
C ILE A 57 -4.16 -1.10 4.41
N GLY A 58 -3.02 -1.46 3.86
CA GLY A 58 -1.95 -0.48 3.79
C GLY A 58 -1.84 0.32 2.49
N ARG A 59 -2.25 -0.20 1.35
CA ARG A 59 -1.85 0.38 0.05
C ARG A 59 -2.96 0.98 -0.83
N VAL A 60 -4.20 0.56 -0.73
CA VAL A 60 -5.30 1.09 -1.56
C VAL A 60 -5.78 2.46 -1.09
N TYR A 61 -5.61 2.79 0.19
CA TYR A 61 -6.12 4.02 0.79
C TYR A 61 -5.35 5.30 0.50
N ALA A 62 -4.07 5.22 0.18
CA ALA A 62 -3.27 6.45 0.03
C ALA A 62 -3.62 7.25 -1.23
N ARG A 63 -4.11 6.62 -2.31
CA ARG A 63 -4.44 7.32 -3.57
C ARG A 63 -5.93 7.62 -3.76
N SER A 64 -6.85 6.74 -3.39
CA SER A 64 -8.28 7.02 -3.52
C SER A 64 -8.81 8.04 -2.50
N TYR A 65 -8.25 8.06 -1.29
CA TYR A 65 -8.60 9.07 -0.27
C TYR A 65 -8.03 10.46 -0.59
N LEU A 66 -6.82 10.54 -1.14
CA LEU A 66 -6.20 11.81 -1.52
C LEU A 66 -6.91 12.47 -2.72
N ALA A 67 -7.50 11.69 -3.62
CA ALA A 67 -8.18 12.25 -4.79
C ALA A 67 -9.64 12.67 -4.50
N LYS A 68 -10.38 11.93 -3.67
CA LYS A 68 -11.81 12.25 -3.40
C LYS A 68 -12.06 13.18 -2.21
N ASP A 69 -11.30 13.07 -1.11
CA ASP A 69 -11.63 13.80 0.12
C ASP A 69 -10.83 15.10 0.33
N ILE A 70 -9.72 15.31 -0.38
CA ILE A 70 -8.93 16.55 -0.26
C ILE A 70 -9.41 17.65 -1.21
N TYR A 71 -10.13 17.33 -2.28
CA TYR A 71 -10.56 18.31 -3.28
C TYR A 71 -12.08 18.61 -3.29
N TYR A 72 -12.89 18.03 -2.41
CA TYR A 72 -14.32 18.32 -2.34
C TYR A 72 -14.75 19.00 -1.03
N PRO A 73 -14.63 20.34 -0.93
CA PRO A 73 -15.49 21.09 -0.02
C PRO A 73 -16.85 21.35 -0.69
N GLY A 74 -17.49 20.33 -1.25
CA GLY A 74 -18.66 20.52 -2.12
C GLY A 74 -19.90 19.76 -1.70
N GLY A 75 -20.23 19.75 -0.43
CA GLY A 75 -21.62 19.49 -0.05
C GLY A 75 -22.48 20.72 -0.33
N GLY A 76 -23.20 20.77 -1.46
CA GLY A 76 -24.19 21.79 -1.72
C GLY A 76 -23.96 22.69 -2.93
N GLN A 77 -23.02 22.37 -3.82
CA GLN A 77 -22.86 23.11 -5.08
C GLN A 77 -23.84 22.61 -6.13
N GLU A 78 -24.43 23.57 -6.90
CA GLU A 78 -25.33 23.23 -7.97
C GLU A 78 -24.56 22.93 -9.27
N PRO A 79 -25.05 22.00 -10.12
CA PRO A 79 -24.45 21.74 -11.42
C PRO A 79 -24.39 23.00 -12.29
N ILE A 80 -23.31 23.13 -13.06
CA ILE A 80 -23.18 24.22 -14.05
C ILE A 80 -23.82 23.76 -15.36
N ILE A 81 -24.69 24.56 -15.93
CA ILE A 81 -25.29 24.32 -17.26
C ILE A 81 -24.79 25.39 -18.21
N ILE A 82 -24.01 24.95 -19.23
CA ILE A 82 -23.49 25.85 -20.27
C ILE A 82 -23.57 25.15 -21.63
N ASP A 83 -24.11 25.82 -22.65
CA ASP A 83 -24.29 25.32 -24.02
C ASP A 83 -24.93 23.93 -24.12
N GLY A 84 -25.84 23.62 -23.19
CA GLY A 84 -26.55 22.34 -23.14
C GLY A 84 -25.72 21.21 -22.51
N VAL A 85 -24.53 21.48 -21.96
CA VAL A 85 -23.70 20.56 -21.19
C VAL A 85 -23.98 20.78 -19.71
N THR A 86 -24.31 19.73 -18.98
CA THR A 86 -24.41 19.76 -17.51
C THR A 86 -23.10 19.27 -16.93
N ILE A 87 -22.44 20.09 -16.13
CA ILE A 87 -21.16 19.81 -15.48
C ILE A 87 -21.43 19.66 -13.99
N GLU A 88 -21.36 18.42 -13.51
CA GLU A 88 -21.58 18.10 -12.10
C GLU A 88 -20.39 18.60 -11.23
N PRO A 89 -20.58 18.87 -9.93
CA PRO A 89 -19.52 19.35 -9.05
C PRO A 89 -18.32 18.40 -8.90
N ASP A 90 -18.51 17.12 -9.21
CA ASP A 90 -17.46 16.07 -9.21
C ASP A 90 -16.74 15.92 -10.55
N ASN A 91 -17.10 16.70 -11.56
CA ASN A 91 -16.39 16.74 -12.83
C ASN A 91 -14.99 17.36 -12.66
N PRO A 92 -13.92 16.80 -13.27
CA PRO A 92 -12.55 17.31 -13.18
C PRO A 92 -12.40 18.79 -13.51
N TYR A 93 -13.24 19.30 -14.41
CA TYR A 93 -13.14 20.67 -14.94
C TYR A 93 -14.15 21.64 -14.33
N TYR A 94 -14.97 21.19 -13.36
CA TYR A 94 -16.02 22.02 -12.73
C TYR A 94 -15.48 23.36 -12.24
N TRP A 95 -14.39 23.35 -11.47
CA TRP A 95 -13.80 24.55 -10.90
C TRP A 95 -13.17 25.49 -11.94
N ASN A 96 -12.58 24.93 -13.01
CA ASN A 96 -12.06 25.73 -14.11
C ASN A 96 -13.18 26.47 -14.81
N VAL A 97 -14.28 25.78 -15.12
CA VAL A 97 -15.46 26.37 -15.75
C VAL A 97 -16.10 27.40 -14.85
N GLN A 98 -16.31 27.11 -13.56
CA GLN A 98 -16.90 28.03 -12.60
C GLN A 98 -16.10 29.33 -12.47
N ASN A 99 -14.77 29.19 -12.25
CA ASN A 99 -13.88 30.34 -12.07
C ASN A 99 -13.84 31.23 -13.32
N LEU A 100 -13.74 30.65 -14.51
CA LEU A 100 -13.75 31.41 -15.76
C LEU A 100 -15.08 32.10 -15.99
N GLN A 101 -16.22 31.44 -15.72
CA GLN A 101 -17.52 32.09 -15.79
C GLN A 101 -17.67 33.25 -14.82
N GLU A 102 -17.16 33.14 -13.59
CA GLU A 102 -17.20 34.22 -12.61
C GLU A 102 -16.33 35.40 -13.03
N GLN A 103 -15.13 35.14 -13.53
CA GLN A 103 -14.23 36.16 -14.04
C GLN A 103 -14.81 36.91 -15.26
N LEU A 104 -15.44 36.18 -16.16
CA LEU A 104 -16.06 36.77 -17.37
C LEU A 104 -17.36 37.51 -17.12
N LYS A 105 -18.03 37.38 -15.96
CA LYS A 105 -19.27 38.11 -15.65
C LYS A 105 -19.09 39.63 -15.55
N ASN A 106 -18.00 40.08 -14.92
CA ASN A 106 -17.72 41.50 -14.71
C ASN A 106 -16.21 41.75 -14.83
N PRO A 107 -15.62 41.66 -16.03
CA PRO A 107 -14.22 41.88 -16.22
C PRO A 107 -13.88 43.37 -16.05
N ASP A 108 -12.93 43.68 -15.17
CA ASP A 108 -12.50 45.05 -14.91
C ASP A 108 -10.97 45.16 -15.04
N SER A 109 -10.50 46.06 -15.90
CA SER A 109 -9.08 46.31 -16.13
C SER A 109 -8.31 46.66 -14.84
N SER A 110 -8.97 47.36 -13.90
CA SER A 110 -8.34 47.72 -12.62
C SER A 110 -8.12 46.54 -11.71
N MET A 111 -8.96 45.50 -11.81
CA MET A 111 -8.81 44.26 -11.04
C MET A 111 -7.61 43.44 -11.53
N TYR A 112 -7.32 43.48 -12.80
CA TYR A 112 -6.20 42.70 -13.41
C TYR A 112 -4.93 43.52 -13.62
N GLY A 113 -4.95 44.85 -13.34
CA GLY A 113 -3.81 45.74 -13.47
C GLY A 113 -3.40 46.01 -14.90
N PHE A 114 -4.32 45.88 -15.88
CA PHE A 114 -4.02 46.16 -17.28
C PHE A 114 -3.88 47.66 -17.54
N GLU A 115 -2.74 48.05 -18.08
CA GLU A 115 -2.41 49.44 -18.42
C GLU A 115 -2.56 49.71 -19.93
N GLN A 116 -2.36 48.70 -20.76
CA GLN A 116 -2.40 48.82 -22.21
C GLN A 116 -3.84 48.80 -22.76
N PRO A 117 -4.16 49.74 -23.65
CA PRO A 117 -5.47 49.74 -24.33
C PRO A 117 -5.66 48.45 -25.13
N GLY A 118 -6.79 47.77 -24.92
CA GLY A 118 -7.13 46.50 -25.58
C GLY A 118 -6.62 45.23 -24.89
N ALA A 119 -5.79 45.34 -23.86
CA ALA A 119 -5.30 44.17 -23.11
C ALA A 119 -6.44 43.40 -22.43
N LEU A 120 -7.45 44.12 -21.90
CA LEU A 120 -8.65 43.52 -21.31
C LEU A 120 -9.46 42.71 -22.34
N ASP A 121 -9.67 43.26 -23.55
CA ASP A 121 -10.42 42.57 -24.60
C ASP A 121 -9.74 41.31 -25.07
N LEU A 122 -8.40 41.33 -25.16
CA LEU A 122 -7.58 40.15 -25.47
C LEU A 122 -7.67 39.12 -24.35
N TRP A 123 -7.56 39.53 -23.09
CA TRP A 123 -7.70 38.66 -21.93
C TRP A 123 -9.09 37.99 -21.88
N ILE A 124 -10.16 38.73 -22.17
CA ILE A 124 -11.53 38.20 -22.28
C ILE A 124 -11.56 37.11 -23.35
N SER A 125 -11.03 37.39 -24.54
CA SER A 125 -11.01 36.43 -25.65
C SER A 125 -10.23 35.14 -25.36
N ILE A 126 -9.09 35.25 -24.65
CA ILE A 126 -8.32 34.06 -24.18
C ILE A 126 -9.15 33.29 -23.15
N SER A 127 -9.78 33.98 -22.20
CA SER A 127 -10.58 33.36 -21.15
C SER A 127 -11.83 32.65 -21.71
N GLU A 128 -12.47 33.23 -22.73
CA GLU A 128 -13.56 32.57 -23.46
C GLU A 128 -13.08 31.33 -24.19
N ALA A 129 -11.92 31.38 -24.87
CA ALA A 129 -11.34 30.19 -25.52
C ALA A 129 -10.99 29.09 -24.53
N GLN A 130 -10.48 29.44 -23.32
CA GLN A 130 -10.25 28.47 -22.26
C GLN A 130 -11.56 27.89 -21.69
N LEU A 131 -12.58 28.73 -21.55
CA LEU A 131 -13.90 28.27 -21.10
C LEU A 131 -14.46 27.23 -22.06
N ASP A 132 -14.47 27.52 -23.36
CA ASP A 132 -14.91 26.60 -24.42
C ASP A 132 -14.12 25.28 -24.39
N TYR A 133 -12.80 25.39 -24.20
CA TYR A 133 -11.92 24.24 -24.07
C TYR A 133 -12.35 23.34 -22.89
N PHE A 134 -12.49 23.90 -21.68
CA PHE A 134 -12.88 23.11 -20.51
C PHE A 134 -14.31 22.57 -20.59
N VAL A 135 -15.26 23.31 -21.16
CA VAL A 135 -16.64 22.82 -21.39
C VAL A 135 -16.63 21.65 -22.37
N ARG A 136 -15.82 21.73 -23.43
CA ARG A 136 -15.66 20.63 -24.41
C ARG A 136 -15.07 19.38 -23.76
N LEU A 137 -14.07 19.54 -22.87
CA LEU A 137 -13.49 18.43 -22.12
C LEU A 137 -14.50 17.83 -21.14
N ALA A 138 -15.20 18.66 -20.35
CA ALA A 138 -16.16 18.25 -19.35
C ALA A 138 -17.32 17.41 -19.91
N LYS A 139 -17.65 17.61 -21.17
CA LYS A 139 -18.67 16.83 -21.90
C LYS A 139 -18.27 15.37 -22.09
N HIS A 140 -16.98 15.08 -22.24
CA HIS A 140 -16.46 13.76 -22.61
C HIS A 140 -15.72 13.07 -21.46
N ILE A 141 -15.24 13.82 -20.47
CA ILE A 141 -14.51 13.34 -19.31
C ILE A 141 -15.28 13.78 -18.06
N THR A 142 -15.84 12.80 -17.36
CA THR A 142 -16.70 13.05 -16.19
C THR A 142 -16.08 12.55 -14.87
N ASP A 143 -14.98 11.81 -14.92
CA ASP A 143 -14.31 11.23 -13.76
C ASP A 143 -12.83 11.62 -13.72
N TYR A 144 -12.31 11.94 -12.54
CA TYR A 144 -10.87 12.17 -12.29
C TYR A 144 -10.00 10.96 -12.57
N GLN A 145 -10.56 9.76 -12.54
CA GLN A 145 -9.84 8.51 -12.84
C GLN A 145 -9.77 8.22 -14.36
N ASP A 146 -10.36 9.06 -15.19
CA ASP A 146 -10.22 8.93 -16.64
C ASP A 146 -8.78 9.29 -17.05
N TYR A 147 -8.09 8.35 -17.71
CA TYR A 147 -6.70 8.51 -18.12
C TYR A 147 -6.47 9.71 -19.03
N ARG A 148 -7.49 10.17 -19.75
CA ARG A 148 -7.40 11.32 -20.65
C ARG A 148 -7.21 12.64 -19.93
N VAL A 149 -7.56 12.71 -18.65
CA VAL A 149 -7.38 13.89 -17.78
C VAL A 149 -5.91 14.35 -17.77
N ASP A 150 -4.95 13.42 -17.78
CA ASP A 150 -3.51 13.73 -17.73
C ASP A 150 -3.01 14.60 -18.89
N LEU A 151 -3.70 14.55 -20.05
CA LEU A 151 -3.34 15.34 -21.22
C LEU A 151 -3.91 16.76 -21.22
N THR A 152 -4.89 17.04 -20.39
CA THR A 152 -5.83 18.17 -20.57
C THR A 152 -5.52 19.38 -19.70
N TRP A 153 -4.62 19.23 -18.71
CA TRP A 153 -4.28 20.33 -17.79
C TRP A 153 -3.36 21.38 -18.40
N ASP A 154 -2.62 21.03 -19.45
CA ASP A 154 -1.72 21.96 -20.12
C ASP A 154 -2.47 22.79 -21.15
N THR A 155 -2.84 24.02 -20.76
CA THR A 155 -3.52 24.98 -21.65
C THR A 155 -2.56 25.85 -22.46
N ARG A 156 -1.23 25.71 -22.29
CA ARG A 156 -0.22 26.48 -23.03
C ARG A 156 -0.40 26.40 -24.55
N PRO A 157 -0.65 25.24 -25.16
CA PRO A 157 -0.86 25.18 -26.61
C PRO A 157 -2.05 26.03 -27.08
N LEU A 158 -3.12 26.11 -26.28
CA LEU A 158 -4.27 26.98 -26.59
C LEU A 158 -3.90 28.45 -26.54
N ILE A 159 -3.14 28.86 -25.54
CA ILE A 159 -2.67 30.24 -25.38
C ILE A 159 -1.68 30.60 -26.48
N GLU A 160 -0.72 29.72 -26.79
CA GLU A 160 0.24 29.92 -27.90
C GLU A 160 -0.45 30.05 -29.25
N LYS A 161 -1.47 29.24 -29.51
CA LYS A 161 -2.32 29.39 -30.70
C LYS A 161 -2.92 30.80 -30.75
N PHE A 162 -3.53 31.26 -29.67
CA PHE A 162 -4.12 32.58 -29.58
C PHE A 162 -3.08 33.68 -29.85
N ILE A 163 -1.87 33.56 -29.31
CA ILE A 163 -0.78 34.50 -29.57
C ILE A 163 -0.46 34.55 -31.07
N TYR A 164 -0.19 33.40 -31.70
CA TYR A 164 0.20 33.35 -33.11
C TYR A 164 -0.91 33.83 -34.05
N GLU A 165 -2.19 33.64 -33.71
CA GLU A 165 -3.33 34.14 -34.50
C GLU A 165 -3.48 35.65 -34.39
N ASN A 166 -3.06 36.28 -33.28
CA ASN A 166 -3.26 37.71 -33.01
C ASN A 166 -2.00 38.57 -33.28
N ILE A 167 -0.83 37.95 -33.50
CA ILE A 167 0.38 38.71 -33.89
C ILE A 167 0.19 39.38 -35.25
N GLY A 168 0.36 40.71 -35.27
CA GLY A 168 0.19 41.55 -36.46
C GLY A 168 -1.19 42.17 -36.59
N THR A 169 -2.18 41.75 -35.78
CA THR A 169 -3.52 42.35 -35.67
C THR A 169 -3.72 43.08 -34.36
N ALA A 170 -3.19 42.54 -33.27
CA ALA A 170 -3.24 43.15 -31.94
C ALA A 170 -1.97 43.95 -31.66
N ASP A 171 -2.07 44.92 -30.73
CA ASP A 171 -0.89 45.62 -30.20
C ASP A 171 -0.03 44.63 -29.39
N PRO A 172 1.31 44.50 -29.69
CA PRO A 172 2.19 43.55 -29.03
C PRO A 172 2.28 43.73 -27.51
N GLU A 173 2.28 44.98 -27.01
CA GLU A 173 2.33 45.24 -25.57
C GLU A 173 1.02 44.84 -24.88
N ALA A 174 -0.13 45.13 -25.49
CA ALA A 174 -1.41 44.71 -24.99
C ALA A 174 -1.57 43.18 -24.99
N LEU A 175 -1.07 42.51 -26.05
CA LEU A 175 -1.09 41.04 -26.14
C LEU A 175 -0.20 40.42 -25.05
N ARG A 176 1.03 40.93 -24.85
CA ARG A 176 1.93 40.47 -23.79
C ARG A 176 1.30 40.62 -22.39
N GLU A 177 0.70 41.78 -22.14
CA GLU A 177 0.06 42.07 -20.86
C GLU A 177 -1.10 41.13 -20.59
N ALA A 178 -1.96 40.89 -21.58
CA ALA A 178 -3.07 39.97 -21.48
C ALA A 178 -2.64 38.52 -21.18
N ILE A 179 -1.59 38.04 -21.87
CA ILE A 179 -1.10 36.66 -21.67
C ILE A 179 -0.23 36.48 -20.43
N GLY A 180 0.32 37.57 -19.88
CA GLY A 180 1.16 37.53 -18.67
C GLY A 180 0.45 36.87 -17.49
N TRP A 181 -0.86 36.94 -17.42
CA TRP A 181 -1.70 36.25 -16.46
C TRP A 181 -1.65 34.72 -16.55
N PHE A 182 -1.45 34.18 -17.75
CA PHE A 182 -1.52 32.74 -18.01
C PHE A 182 -0.16 32.08 -18.12
N MET A 183 0.85 32.81 -18.59
CA MET A 183 2.16 32.22 -18.92
C MET A 183 3.34 32.77 -18.12
N GLY A 184 3.19 33.93 -17.44
CA GLY A 184 4.27 34.51 -16.64
C GLY A 184 5.54 34.81 -17.44
N ILE A 185 5.41 35.18 -18.73
CA ILE A 185 6.52 35.40 -19.64
C ILE A 185 7.04 36.85 -19.55
N ASP A 186 8.36 37.02 -19.49
CA ASP A 186 9.00 38.36 -19.52
C ASP A 186 9.02 38.96 -20.91
N ASP A 187 9.23 40.29 -20.96
CA ASP A 187 9.20 41.08 -22.18
C ASP A 187 10.20 40.63 -23.24
N GLN A 188 11.39 40.25 -22.84
CA GLN A 188 12.44 39.84 -23.76
C GLN A 188 12.13 38.49 -24.37
N THR A 189 11.75 37.51 -23.53
CA THR A 189 11.37 36.18 -23.97
C THR A 189 10.13 36.20 -24.86
N PHE A 190 9.14 37.06 -24.53
CA PHE A 190 7.95 37.22 -25.38
C PHE A 190 8.31 37.73 -26.75
N LYS A 191 9.18 38.75 -26.83
CA LYS A 191 9.63 39.34 -28.07
C LYS A 191 10.42 38.38 -28.94
N GLU A 192 11.41 37.70 -28.34
CA GLU A 192 12.25 36.73 -29.05
C GLU A 192 11.43 35.52 -29.54
N LYS A 193 10.54 35.02 -28.74
CA LYS A 193 9.78 33.78 -29.02
C LYS A 193 8.61 33.99 -30.00
N TYR A 194 7.97 35.15 -29.98
CA TYR A 194 6.74 35.34 -30.74
C TYR A 194 6.77 36.48 -31.74
N ILE A 195 7.49 37.58 -31.46
CA ILE A 195 7.49 38.77 -32.32
C ILE A 195 8.60 38.72 -33.38
N ASP A 196 9.84 38.44 -32.98
CA ASP A 196 11.04 38.53 -33.84
C ASP A 196 11.23 37.29 -34.72
N ILE A 197 10.36 36.28 -34.63
CA ILE A 197 10.45 35.09 -35.49
C ILE A 197 9.93 35.35 -36.91
N PRO A 198 10.51 34.68 -37.93
CA PRO A 198 10.04 34.76 -39.31
C PRO A 198 8.58 34.30 -39.48
N ALA A 199 7.88 34.90 -40.43
CA ALA A 199 6.48 34.57 -40.67
C ALA A 199 6.27 33.08 -41.06
N GLU A 200 7.22 32.46 -41.75
CA GLU A 200 7.19 31.04 -42.12
C GLU A 200 7.28 30.13 -40.88
N GLU A 201 8.19 30.46 -39.96
CA GLU A 201 8.33 29.73 -38.70
C GLU A 201 7.09 29.85 -37.82
N ARG A 202 6.49 31.04 -37.78
CA ARG A 202 5.23 31.28 -37.05
C ARG A 202 4.07 30.46 -37.61
N LEU A 203 3.95 30.40 -38.95
CA LEU A 203 2.92 29.56 -39.59
C LEU A 203 3.13 28.07 -39.31
N ALA A 204 4.37 27.60 -39.37
CA ALA A 204 4.73 26.23 -39.06
C ALA A 204 4.43 25.89 -37.59
N ALA A 205 4.73 26.79 -36.65
CA ALA A 205 4.40 26.62 -35.23
C ALA A 205 2.88 26.55 -35.00
N LEU A 206 2.12 27.43 -35.66
CA LEU A 206 0.64 27.43 -35.58
C LEU A 206 0.05 26.11 -36.13
N ASP A 207 0.54 25.61 -37.28
CA ASP A 207 0.10 24.32 -37.83
C ASP A 207 0.43 23.14 -36.90
N ALA A 208 1.62 23.16 -36.29
CA ALA A 208 2.01 22.14 -35.31
C ALA A 208 1.11 22.16 -34.05
N ILE A 209 0.74 23.36 -33.55
CA ILE A 209 -0.17 23.49 -32.42
C ILE A 209 -1.58 23.02 -32.79
N ASP A 210 -2.07 23.39 -33.99
CA ASP A 210 -3.39 22.93 -34.46
C ASP A 210 -3.45 21.41 -34.59
N GLN A 211 -2.41 20.78 -35.10
CA GLN A 211 -2.29 19.32 -35.17
C GLN A 211 -2.29 18.70 -33.76
N ARG A 212 -1.54 19.29 -32.82
CA ARG A 212 -1.50 18.81 -31.42
C ARG A 212 -2.86 18.93 -30.75
N LEU A 213 -3.53 20.07 -30.84
CA LEU A 213 -4.88 20.27 -30.28
C LEU A 213 -5.92 19.36 -30.99
N GLY A 214 -5.82 19.20 -32.29
CA GLY A 214 -6.67 18.24 -33.05
C GLY A 214 -6.49 16.80 -32.58
N THR A 215 -5.26 16.38 -32.33
CA THR A 215 -4.97 15.04 -31.80
C THR A 215 -5.46 14.90 -30.35
N LEU A 216 -5.32 15.93 -29.52
CA LEU A 216 -5.86 15.93 -28.15
C LEU A 216 -7.39 15.75 -28.18
N PHE A 217 -8.09 16.51 -29.01
CA PHE A 217 -9.54 16.38 -29.12
C PHE A 217 -9.97 15.03 -29.70
N ASP A 218 -9.23 14.46 -30.64
CA ASP A 218 -9.49 13.09 -31.12
C ASP A 218 -9.38 12.06 -29.98
N VAL A 219 -8.35 12.19 -29.14
CA VAL A 219 -8.19 11.34 -27.94
C VAL A 219 -9.38 11.51 -26.99
N VAL A 220 -9.79 12.75 -26.72
CA VAL A 220 -10.82 13.05 -25.73
C VAL A 220 -12.21 12.61 -26.24
N GLU A 221 -12.58 12.94 -27.48
CA GLU A 221 -13.91 12.71 -28.01
C GLU A 221 -14.15 11.28 -28.44
N ASN A 222 -13.12 10.64 -29.03
CA ASN A 222 -13.21 9.28 -29.57
C ASN A 222 -12.63 8.21 -28.64
N ASN A 223 -12.12 8.60 -27.44
CA ASN A 223 -11.46 7.69 -26.50
C ASN A 223 -10.32 6.89 -27.15
N ASN A 224 -9.48 7.57 -27.94
CA ASN A 224 -8.44 6.98 -28.77
C ASN A 224 -7.17 6.68 -27.94
N PHE A 225 -7.12 5.50 -27.32
CA PHE A 225 -6.01 5.09 -26.45
C PHE A 225 -4.64 5.06 -27.16
N PRO A 226 -4.47 4.52 -28.38
CA PRO A 226 -3.18 4.58 -29.06
C PRO A 226 -2.66 6.01 -29.26
N ARG A 227 -3.53 6.93 -29.64
CA ARG A 227 -3.17 8.35 -29.79
C ARG A 227 -2.84 9.02 -28.45
N TYR A 228 -3.52 8.63 -27.37
CA TYR A 228 -3.16 9.06 -26.04
C TYR A 228 -1.70 8.72 -25.70
N ILE A 229 -1.29 7.46 -25.96
CA ILE A 229 0.09 7.02 -25.69
C ILE A 229 1.10 7.79 -26.56
N GLU A 230 0.79 8.00 -27.84
CA GLU A 230 1.65 8.79 -28.72
C GLU A 230 1.88 10.22 -28.20
N LEU A 231 0.80 10.90 -27.78
CA LEU A 231 0.90 12.24 -27.17
C LEU A 231 1.68 12.23 -25.86
N ARG A 232 1.50 11.21 -25.01
CA ARG A 232 2.25 11.09 -23.77
C ARG A 232 3.76 10.92 -24.04
N ILE A 233 4.13 10.03 -24.97
CA ILE A 233 5.54 9.85 -25.36
C ILE A 233 6.10 11.14 -25.95
N GLN A 234 5.32 11.88 -26.73
CA GLN A 234 5.76 13.18 -27.23
C GLN A 234 6.02 14.17 -26.10
N GLN A 235 5.12 14.26 -25.10
CA GLN A 235 5.31 15.11 -23.92
C GLN A 235 6.56 14.74 -23.13
N GLU A 236 6.83 13.44 -22.92
CA GLU A 236 8.03 12.96 -22.24
C GLU A 236 9.31 13.37 -23.00
N ASN A 237 9.31 13.29 -24.34
CA ASN A 237 10.43 13.72 -25.18
C ASN A 237 10.61 15.26 -25.16
N GLU A 238 9.53 16.04 -25.17
CA GLU A 238 9.58 17.49 -25.01
C GLU A 238 10.14 17.87 -23.63
N GLN A 239 9.81 17.13 -22.59
CA GLN A 239 10.36 17.32 -21.25
C GLN A 239 11.86 17.02 -21.20
N ILE A 240 12.33 15.93 -21.82
CA ILE A 240 13.77 15.63 -21.93
C ILE A 240 14.49 16.81 -22.56
N LYS A 241 14.00 17.32 -23.70
CA LYS A 241 14.61 18.46 -24.37
C LYS A 241 14.67 19.70 -23.49
N SER A 242 13.61 20.01 -22.77
CA SER A 242 13.59 21.14 -21.83
C SER A 242 14.59 20.99 -20.69
N LEU A 243 14.76 19.76 -20.17
CA LEU A 243 15.74 19.44 -19.12
C LEU A 243 17.19 19.54 -19.66
N GLU A 244 17.44 19.11 -20.89
CA GLU A 244 18.74 19.25 -21.57
C GLU A 244 19.09 20.73 -21.79
N GLU A 245 18.14 21.56 -22.23
CA GLU A 245 18.33 23.01 -22.37
C GLU A 245 18.67 23.68 -21.02
N GLN A 246 18.02 23.24 -19.92
CA GLN A 246 18.35 23.74 -18.58
C GLN A 246 19.77 23.32 -18.14
N ILE A 247 20.19 22.11 -18.46
CA ILE A 247 21.55 21.62 -18.16
C ILE A 247 22.57 22.49 -18.92
N GLU A 248 22.33 22.81 -20.20
CA GLU A 248 23.21 23.69 -20.99
C GLU A 248 23.34 25.11 -20.39
N ILE A 249 22.24 25.65 -19.84
CA ILE A 249 22.25 26.94 -19.14
C ILE A 249 23.13 26.85 -17.89
N PHE A 250 22.92 25.82 -17.04
CA PHE A 250 23.74 25.67 -15.84
C PHE A 250 25.20 25.38 -16.12
N GLU A 251 25.53 24.66 -17.20
CA GLU A 251 26.92 24.46 -17.65
C GLU A 251 27.59 25.77 -18.09
N LYS A 252 26.82 26.69 -18.69
CA LYS A 252 27.32 28.04 -19.01
C LYS A 252 27.49 28.90 -17.74
N ASP A 253 26.55 28.83 -16.82
CA ASP A 253 26.62 29.57 -15.55
C ASP A 253 27.81 29.14 -14.70
N ILE A 254 28.22 27.87 -14.71
CA ILE A 254 29.44 27.39 -14.04
C ILE A 254 30.68 28.07 -14.60
N ILE A 255 30.72 28.33 -15.92
CA ILE A 255 31.86 29.01 -16.56
C ILE A 255 31.92 30.48 -16.14
N GLU A 256 30.75 31.13 -16.01
CA GLU A 256 30.64 32.54 -15.63
C GLU A 256 30.80 32.75 -14.11
N HIS A 257 30.34 31.79 -13.29
CA HIS A 257 30.29 31.84 -11.84
C HIS A 257 30.91 30.59 -11.19
N PRO A 258 32.24 30.40 -11.24
CA PRO A 258 32.92 29.20 -10.71
C PRO A 258 32.73 29.00 -9.20
N GLU A 259 32.36 30.04 -8.45
CA GLU A 259 32.04 29.95 -7.01
C GLU A 259 30.76 29.17 -6.71
N GLN A 260 29.91 28.97 -7.71
CA GLN A 260 28.65 28.23 -7.59
C GLN A 260 28.74 26.81 -8.19
N GLU A 261 29.91 26.38 -8.65
CA GLU A 261 30.11 25.12 -9.36
C GLU A 261 29.54 23.90 -8.64
N GLU A 262 29.75 23.79 -7.31
CA GLU A 262 29.26 22.64 -6.52
C GLU A 262 27.73 22.57 -6.54
N SER A 263 27.05 23.67 -6.25
CA SER A 263 25.57 23.75 -6.22
C SER A 263 24.95 23.53 -7.59
N LEU A 264 25.55 24.09 -8.65
CA LEU A 264 25.06 23.91 -10.03
C LEU A 264 25.28 22.48 -10.52
N ASN A 265 26.40 21.84 -10.16
CA ASN A 265 26.61 20.42 -10.48
C ASN A 265 25.62 19.49 -9.77
N GLU A 266 25.21 19.81 -8.54
CA GLU A 266 24.13 19.05 -7.86
C GLU A 266 22.81 19.17 -8.62
N GLN A 267 22.46 20.37 -9.09
CA GLN A 267 21.26 20.60 -9.89
C GLN A 267 21.33 19.87 -11.24
N ILE A 268 22.45 19.93 -11.94
CA ILE A 268 22.69 19.18 -13.19
C ILE A 268 22.52 17.66 -12.95
N ASN A 269 23.08 17.14 -11.87
CA ASN A 269 22.94 15.72 -11.54
C ASN A 269 21.47 15.34 -11.24
N TYR A 270 20.72 16.22 -10.60
CA TYR A 270 19.28 16.02 -10.40
C TYR A 270 18.54 15.99 -11.74
N LEU A 271 18.76 16.95 -12.64
CA LEU A 271 18.13 16.97 -13.97
C LEU A 271 18.48 15.72 -14.80
N ARG A 272 19.74 15.27 -14.75
CA ARG A 272 20.17 14.02 -15.42
C ARG A 272 19.45 12.81 -14.87
N LYS A 273 19.20 12.74 -13.55
CA LYS A 273 18.39 11.68 -12.95
C LYS A 273 16.97 11.71 -13.48
N GLU A 274 16.34 12.88 -13.61
CA GLU A 274 15.00 13.03 -14.20
C GLU A 274 14.97 12.53 -15.65
N ILE A 275 15.93 12.90 -16.48
CA ILE A 275 16.05 12.42 -17.86
C ILE A 275 16.14 10.88 -17.90
N ASN A 276 16.99 10.30 -17.07
CA ASN A 276 17.12 8.83 -16.98
C ASN A 276 15.81 8.17 -16.54
N MET A 277 15.05 8.80 -15.62
CA MET A 277 13.75 8.27 -15.21
C MET A 277 12.75 8.25 -16.36
N ILE A 278 12.77 9.29 -17.20
CA ILE A 278 11.90 9.34 -18.39
C ILE A 278 12.30 8.24 -19.39
N LEU A 279 13.59 8.12 -19.70
CA LEU A 279 14.12 7.19 -20.71
C LEU A 279 14.02 5.71 -20.27
N ASP A 280 14.35 5.42 -19.01
CA ASP A 280 14.47 4.04 -18.53
C ASP A 280 13.18 3.52 -17.89
N ASN A 281 12.22 4.39 -17.57
CA ASN A 281 10.98 4.01 -16.93
C ASN A 281 9.73 4.52 -17.65
N ASN A 282 9.54 5.86 -17.81
CA ASN A 282 8.26 6.40 -18.26
C ASN A 282 7.94 5.97 -19.70
N ILE A 283 8.86 6.18 -20.64
CA ILE A 283 8.67 5.83 -22.05
C ILE A 283 8.49 4.30 -22.22
N PRO A 284 9.35 3.42 -21.66
CA PRO A 284 9.15 1.97 -21.76
C PRO A 284 7.82 1.47 -21.19
N ILE A 285 7.33 2.09 -20.10
CA ILE A 285 6.01 1.74 -19.55
C ILE A 285 4.88 2.16 -20.49
N LEU A 286 4.96 3.34 -21.11
CA LEU A 286 3.98 3.79 -22.10
C LEU A 286 3.94 2.85 -23.31
N GLU A 287 5.11 2.47 -23.83
CA GLU A 287 5.23 1.50 -24.92
C GLU A 287 4.67 0.13 -24.54
N TYR A 288 4.94 -0.35 -23.32
CA TYR A 288 4.38 -1.60 -22.83
C TYR A 288 2.84 -1.53 -22.71
N ARG A 289 2.29 -0.42 -22.22
CA ARG A 289 0.85 -0.18 -22.15
C ARG A 289 0.20 -0.22 -23.53
N LEU A 290 0.84 0.41 -24.52
CA LEU A 290 0.37 0.39 -25.90
C LEU A 290 0.36 -1.03 -26.49
N ALA A 291 1.46 -1.76 -26.32
CA ALA A 291 1.62 -3.12 -26.86
C ALA A 291 0.60 -4.11 -26.29
N HIS A 292 0.15 -3.92 -25.03
CA HIS A 292 -0.74 -4.84 -24.33
C HIS A 292 -2.15 -4.28 -24.10
N ASN A 293 -2.46 -3.08 -24.62
CA ASN A 293 -3.74 -2.37 -24.45
C ASN A 293 -4.12 -2.21 -22.97
N ILE A 294 -3.17 -1.76 -22.13
CA ILE A 294 -3.35 -1.55 -20.69
C ILE A 294 -3.68 -0.08 -20.44
N VAL A 295 -4.96 0.19 -20.20
CA VAL A 295 -5.45 1.55 -19.95
C VAL A 295 -5.03 1.99 -18.54
N PRO A 296 -4.37 3.17 -18.39
CA PRO A 296 -4.01 3.69 -17.08
C PRO A 296 -5.25 3.89 -16.19
N TYR A 297 -5.06 3.74 -14.87
CA TYR A 297 -6.12 3.90 -13.84
C TYR A 297 -7.28 2.90 -13.91
N ASP A 298 -7.32 2.00 -14.90
CA ASP A 298 -8.24 0.87 -14.88
C ASP A 298 -7.73 -0.21 -13.91
N TYR A 299 -8.14 -0.10 -12.65
CA TYR A 299 -7.73 -1.04 -11.59
C TYR A 299 -8.37 -2.43 -11.72
N GLY A 300 -9.29 -2.63 -12.66
CA GLY A 300 -9.73 -3.95 -13.10
C GLY A 300 -8.62 -4.71 -13.84
N GLN A 301 -7.67 -3.98 -14.45
CA GLN A 301 -6.48 -4.53 -15.07
C GLN A 301 -5.35 -4.61 -14.04
N TRP A 302 -5.06 -5.79 -13.51
CA TRP A 302 -4.03 -6.02 -12.50
C TRP A 302 -2.62 -5.53 -12.92
N GLN A 303 -2.37 -5.47 -14.23
CA GLN A 303 -1.12 -4.98 -14.80
C GLN A 303 -0.83 -3.53 -14.41
N ASN A 304 -1.85 -2.70 -14.19
CA ASN A 304 -1.65 -1.33 -13.73
C ASN A 304 -0.89 -1.29 -12.39
N ARG A 305 -1.29 -2.15 -11.44
CA ARG A 305 -0.61 -2.25 -10.14
C ARG A 305 0.83 -2.73 -10.26
N ALA A 306 1.10 -3.66 -11.19
CA ALA A 306 2.46 -4.14 -11.44
C ALA A 306 3.35 -3.05 -12.06
N LEU A 307 2.81 -2.27 -13.00
CA LEU A 307 3.53 -1.15 -13.62
C LEU A 307 3.75 -0.01 -12.62
N ASP A 308 2.78 0.27 -11.75
CA ASP A 308 2.92 1.25 -10.68
C ASP A 308 4.04 0.84 -9.69
N ASP A 309 4.09 -0.44 -9.28
CA ASP A 309 5.15 -0.97 -8.41
C ASP A 309 6.54 -0.81 -9.06
N ILE A 310 6.66 -1.09 -10.37
CA ILE A 310 7.93 -0.87 -11.10
C ILE A 310 8.33 0.60 -11.07
N THR A 311 7.37 1.50 -11.36
CA THR A 311 7.61 2.94 -11.38
C THR A 311 8.02 3.47 -10.02
N ASP A 312 7.28 3.10 -8.97
CA ASP A 312 7.53 3.57 -7.61
C ASP A 312 8.86 3.02 -7.07
N SER A 313 9.17 1.75 -7.32
CA SER A 313 10.44 1.15 -6.91
C SER A 313 11.64 1.76 -7.65
N ARG A 314 11.55 1.98 -8.95
CA ARG A 314 12.61 2.65 -9.74
C ARG A 314 12.82 4.09 -9.28
N ARG A 315 11.73 4.83 -9.02
CA ARG A 315 11.81 6.19 -8.48
C ARG A 315 12.50 6.21 -7.13
N GLN A 316 12.15 5.31 -6.22
CA GLN A 316 12.81 5.22 -4.93
C GLN A 316 14.30 4.88 -5.07
N LEU A 317 14.67 3.93 -5.92
CA LEU A 317 16.08 3.57 -6.18
C LEU A 317 16.89 4.75 -6.70
N GLN A 318 16.31 5.57 -7.57
CA GLN A 318 16.99 6.74 -8.14
C GLN A 318 17.33 7.81 -7.10
N TYR A 319 16.48 7.98 -6.08
CA TYR A 319 16.66 9.00 -5.05
C TYR A 319 17.29 8.47 -3.76
N ILE A 320 17.48 7.16 -3.61
CA ILE A 320 18.23 6.62 -2.48
C ILE A 320 19.68 7.09 -2.59
N THR A 321 20.11 7.85 -1.58
CA THR A 321 21.51 8.26 -1.41
C THR A 321 22.00 7.72 -0.07
N ILE A 322 23.09 6.96 -0.10
CA ILE A 322 23.75 6.50 1.13
C ILE A 322 24.66 7.63 1.61
N MET A 323 24.35 8.17 2.80
CA MET A 323 25.17 9.21 3.44
C MET A 323 26.60 8.72 3.65
N THR A 324 27.56 9.63 3.59
CA THR A 324 28.93 9.37 4.05
C THR A 324 28.96 9.16 5.57
N GLU A 325 30.05 8.60 6.09
CA GLU A 325 30.20 8.43 7.55
C GLU A 325 30.24 9.76 8.31
N GLU A 326 30.74 10.82 7.67
CA GLU A 326 30.78 12.17 8.25
C GLU A 326 29.36 12.75 8.35
N GLU A 327 28.56 12.69 7.29
CA GLU A 327 27.17 13.12 7.27
C GLU A 327 26.32 12.34 8.28
N PHE A 328 26.50 11.01 8.33
CA PHE A 328 25.82 10.16 9.29
C PHE A 328 26.10 10.58 10.74
N ASN A 329 27.35 10.89 11.06
CA ASN A 329 27.74 11.32 12.41
C ASN A 329 27.22 12.72 12.76
N GLN A 330 26.97 13.58 11.78
CA GLN A 330 26.37 14.91 11.96
C GLN A 330 24.85 14.83 12.12
N ASP A 331 24.19 13.88 11.48
CA ASP A 331 22.75 13.65 11.63
C ASP A 331 22.45 12.83 12.89
N GLN A 332 22.23 13.54 14.01
CA GLN A 332 21.93 12.92 15.30
C GLN A 332 20.71 12.00 15.26
N TRP A 333 19.71 12.31 14.43
CA TRP A 333 18.50 11.51 14.33
C TRP A 333 18.78 10.14 13.70
N THR A 334 19.44 10.11 12.55
CA THR A 334 19.86 8.90 11.85
C THR A 334 20.86 8.09 12.68
N ALA A 335 21.82 8.75 13.36
CA ALA A 335 22.77 8.09 14.22
C ALA A 335 22.09 7.39 15.43
N VAL A 336 21.09 8.01 16.06
CA VAL A 336 20.30 7.38 17.12
C VAL A 336 19.43 6.25 16.58
N GLN A 337 18.84 6.40 15.41
CA GLN A 337 17.97 5.40 14.79
C GLN A 337 18.73 4.11 14.48
N TYR A 338 19.90 4.19 13.84
CA TYR A 338 20.67 3.03 13.37
C TYR A 338 21.77 2.59 14.35
N GLY A 339 22.22 3.46 15.23
CA GLY A 339 23.22 3.19 16.28
C GLY A 339 24.65 3.09 15.78
N SER A 340 24.91 2.81 14.48
CA SER A 340 26.23 2.85 13.86
C SER A 340 26.12 3.00 12.35
N TYR A 341 27.14 3.58 11.72
CA TYR A 341 27.21 3.74 10.26
C TYR A 341 27.12 2.40 9.51
N ALA A 342 27.79 1.35 10.01
CA ALA A 342 27.72 0.02 9.41
C ALA A 342 26.29 -0.55 9.39
N ASN A 343 25.50 -0.33 10.44
CA ASN A 343 24.09 -0.73 10.49
C ASN A 343 23.23 0.08 9.51
N TYR A 344 23.50 1.38 9.38
CA TYR A 344 22.82 2.25 8.42
C TYR A 344 23.05 1.78 6.98
N VAL A 345 24.32 1.57 6.60
CA VAL A 345 24.68 1.09 5.25
C VAL A 345 24.06 -0.29 4.96
N ALA A 346 24.08 -1.20 5.95
CA ALA A 346 23.44 -2.52 5.80
C ALA A 346 21.93 -2.39 5.57
N ALA A 347 21.25 -1.52 6.31
CA ALA A 347 19.82 -1.28 6.15
C ALA A 347 19.48 -0.65 4.77
N MET A 348 20.27 0.30 4.31
CA MET A 348 20.10 0.93 2.99
C MET A 348 20.32 -0.10 1.86
N ASN A 349 21.35 -0.93 1.94
CA ASN A 349 21.60 -1.97 0.95
C ASN A 349 20.47 -3.03 0.93
N GLU A 350 19.90 -3.38 2.09
CA GLU A 350 18.74 -4.28 2.16
C GLU A 350 17.50 -3.63 1.55
N GLN A 351 17.28 -2.34 1.78
CA GLN A 351 16.19 -1.58 1.14
C GLN A 351 16.35 -1.56 -0.38
N ILE A 352 17.54 -1.28 -0.89
CA ILE A 352 17.85 -1.32 -2.33
C ILE A 352 17.54 -2.70 -2.91
N ALA A 353 18.05 -3.76 -2.28
CA ALA A 353 17.80 -5.13 -2.73
C ALA A 353 16.30 -5.51 -2.72
N ASN A 354 15.53 -5.01 -1.74
CA ASN A 354 14.10 -5.24 -1.69
C ASN A 354 13.37 -4.53 -2.84
N LEU A 355 13.74 -3.29 -3.18
CA LEU A 355 13.16 -2.56 -4.32
C LEU A 355 13.50 -3.24 -5.66
N GLU A 356 14.75 -3.68 -5.84
CA GLU A 356 15.15 -4.46 -7.02
C GLU A 356 14.37 -5.77 -7.14
N ASN A 357 14.15 -6.46 -6.02
CA ASN A 357 13.35 -7.69 -5.98
C ASN A 357 11.88 -7.42 -6.34
N GLU A 358 11.29 -6.30 -5.89
CA GLU A 358 9.92 -5.91 -6.25
C GLU A 358 9.79 -5.68 -7.76
N ILE A 359 10.75 -4.99 -8.39
CA ILE A 359 10.78 -4.80 -9.83
C ILE A 359 10.83 -6.13 -10.58
N ILE A 360 11.72 -7.05 -10.15
CA ILE A 360 11.86 -8.37 -10.78
C ILE A 360 10.57 -9.19 -10.66
N ILE A 361 9.91 -9.17 -9.50
CA ILE A 361 8.64 -9.88 -9.28
C ILE A 361 7.53 -9.31 -10.18
N ALA A 362 7.45 -7.97 -10.27
CA ALA A 362 6.49 -7.30 -11.13
C ALA A 362 6.71 -7.66 -12.61
N GLN A 363 7.96 -7.58 -13.09
CA GLN A 363 8.33 -7.94 -14.45
C GLN A 363 8.01 -9.41 -14.76
N ASN A 364 8.40 -10.34 -13.88
CA ASN A 364 8.09 -11.77 -14.04
C ASN A 364 6.58 -12.03 -14.13
N SER A 365 5.76 -11.28 -13.39
CA SER A 365 4.30 -11.38 -13.45
C SER A 365 3.75 -10.87 -14.77
N LEU A 366 4.24 -9.72 -15.26
CA LEU A 366 3.86 -9.13 -16.55
C LEU A 366 4.26 -10.03 -17.71
N ASP A 367 5.49 -10.53 -17.72
CA ASP A 367 6.03 -11.41 -18.77
C ASP A 367 5.28 -12.76 -18.86
N ALA A 368 4.88 -13.28 -17.69
CA ALA A 368 4.07 -14.49 -17.63
C ALA A 368 2.59 -14.27 -18.00
N GLY A 369 2.12 -13.02 -18.07
CA GLY A 369 0.72 -12.66 -18.28
C GLY A 369 -0.21 -13.17 -17.18
N LYS A 370 0.31 -13.34 -15.94
CA LYS A 370 -0.42 -13.88 -14.80
C LYS A 370 -0.22 -12.98 -13.57
N PRO A 371 -1.30 -12.62 -12.86
CA PRO A 371 -1.19 -11.75 -11.70
C PRO A 371 -0.50 -12.43 -10.53
N ASP A 372 0.50 -11.78 -9.95
CA ASP A 372 0.92 -12.10 -8.58
C ASP A 372 -0.22 -11.81 -7.60
N MET A 373 -0.17 -12.44 -6.42
CA MET A 373 -1.19 -12.26 -5.39
C MET A 373 -1.31 -10.81 -4.93
N LYS A 374 -0.23 -10.06 -4.87
CA LYS A 374 -0.22 -8.66 -4.44
C LYS A 374 -0.94 -7.71 -5.41
N TYR A 375 -1.05 -8.10 -6.69
CA TYR A 375 -1.77 -7.32 -7.72
C TYR A 375 -3.27 -7.61 -7.77
N VAL A 376 -3.72 -8.60 -7.01
CA VAL A 376 -5.13 -8.94 -6.83
C VAL A 376 -5.45 -8.98 -5.33
N PRO A 377 -5.39 -7.81 -4.62
CA PRO A 377 -5.55 -7.75 -3.16
C PRO A 377 -6.91 -8.25 -2.68
N ASP A 378 -7.95 -8.10 -3.50
CA ASP A 378 -9.31 -8.56 -3.21
C ASP A 378 -9.59 -9.96 -3.77
N GLY A 379 -8.56 -10.66 -4.23
CA GLY A 379 -8.65 -12.02 -4.74
C GLY A 379 -8.72 -13.07 -3.64
N ALA A 380 -9.21 -14.27 -4.00
CA ALA A 380 -9.32 -15.38 -3.08
C ALA A 380 -7.99 -15.76 -2.42
N ARG A 381 -6.85 -15.66 -3.15
CA ARG A 381 -5.50 -15.95 -2.63
C ARG A 381 -5.10 -14.97 -1.52
N SER A 382 -5.21 -13.68 -1.79
CA SER A 382 -4.78 -12.63 -0.88
C SER A 382 -5.56 -12.68 0.44
N ILE A 383 -6.91 -12.76 0.34
CA ILE A 383 -7.80 -12.84 1.51
C ILE A 383 -7.55 -14.13 2.31
N THR A 384 -7.26 -15.25 1.64
CA THR A 384 -6.96 -16.53 2.32
C THR A 384 -5.63 -16.46 3.08
N VAL A 385 -4.59 -15.83 2.53
CA VAL A 385 -3.32 -15.63 3.22
C VAL A 385 -3.49 -14.64 4.38
N GLY A 386 -4.20 -13.55 4.19
CA GLY A 386 -4.51 -12.58 5.26
C GLY A 386 -5.27 -13.21 6.43
N PHE A 387 -6.12 -14.21 6.15
CA PHE A 387 -6.85 -14.95 7.18
C PHE A 387 -5.95 -15.82 8.09
N LEU A 388 -4.67 -16.02 7.78
CA LEU A 388 -3.72 -16.68 8.69
C LEU A 388 -3.60 -15.93 10.04
N ALA A 389 -3.94 -14.65 10.11
CA ALA A 389 -4.11 -13.89 11.34
C ALA A 389 -5.13 -14.50 12.33
N PHE A 390 -6.03 -15.36 11.86
CA PHE A 390 -6.94 -16.18 12.67
C PHE A 390 -6.20 -17.00 13.73
N SER A 391 -4.93 -17.32 13.50
CA SER A 391 -4.05 -17.98 14.47
C SER A 391 -3.99 -17.26 15.83
N ILE A 392 -4.11 -15.91 15.85
CA ILE A 392 -4.14 -15.12 17.10
C ILE A 392 -5.42 -15.40 17.90
N ALA A 393 -6.58 -15.42 17.24
CA ALA A 393 -7.85 -15.71 17.89
C ALA A 393 -7.86 -17.14 18.46
N VAL A 394 -7.29 -18.08 17.72
CA VAL A 394 -7.13 -19.47 18.19
C VAL A 394 -6.09 -19.57 19.31
N ALA A 395 -5.01 -18.78 19.30
CA ALA A 395 -4.06 -18.70 20.41
C ALA A 395 -4.75 -18.20 21.70
N LEU A 396 -5.64 -17.20 21.61
CA LEU A 396 -6.46 -16.74 22.73
C LEU A 396 -7.40 -17.86 23.25
N PHE A 397 -8.01 -18.63 22.34
CA PHE A 397 -8.76 -19.84 22.72
C PHE A 397 -7.87 -20.87 23.42
N GLY A 398 -6.61 -20.99 22.97
CA GLY A 398 -5.58 -21.83 23.62
C GLY A 398 -5.27 -21.37 25.04
N VAL A 399 -5.24 -20.05 25.32
CA VAL A 399 -5.12 -19.51 26.69
C VAL A 399 -6.28 -19.94 27.56
N LEU A 400 -7.52 -19.79 27.06
CA LEU A 400 -8.72 -20.17 27.81
C LEU A 400 -8.72 -21.66 28.10
N THR A 401 -8.47 -22.50 27.10
CA THR A 401 -8.51 -23.94 27.21
C THR A 401 -7.37 -24.47 28.10
N GLY A 402 -6.13 -24.03 27.81
CA GLY A 402 -4.95 -24.46 28.56
C GLY A 402 -4.99 -24.03 30.01
N GLY A 403 -5.37 -22.75 30.26
CA GLY A 403 -5.49 -22.18 31.59
C GLY A 403 -6.59 -22.85 32.44
N TRP A 404 -7.69 -23.25 31.79
CA TRP A 404 -8.80 -23.88 32.48
C TRP A 404 -8.54 -25.36 32.86
N LEU A 405 -7.90 -26.15 31.99
CA LEU A 405 -7.85 -27.60 32.05
C LEU A 405 -7.39 -28.22 33.38
N MET A 406 -6.30 -27.72 33.97
CA MET A 406 -5.82 -28.25 35.24
C MET A 406 -6.21 -27.38 36.43
N ALA A 407 -6.26 -26.07 36.27
CA ALA A 407 -6.64 -25.14 37.34
C ALA A 407 -8.08 -25.43 37.85
N SER A 408 -9.00 -25.78 36.95
CA SER A 408 -10.39 -26.17 37.33
C SER A 408 -10.43 -27.41 38.20
N GLU A 409 -9.62 -28.42 37.91
CA GLU A 409 -9.57 -29.64 38.71
C GLU A 409 -9.02 -29.37 40.13
N PHE A 410 -8.05 -28.47 40.25
CA PHE A 410 -7.51 -28.03 41.54
C PHE A 410 -8.54 -27.19 42.31
N GLN A 411 -9.17 -26.22 41.66
CA GLN A 411 -10.10 -25.31 42.31
C GLN A 411 -11.40 -26.00 42.76
N MET A 412 -11.91 -26.95 41.95
CA MET A 412 -13.10 -27.72 42.27
C MET A 412 -12.82 -28.94 43.19
N GLY A 413 -11.54 -29.22 43.51
CA GLY A 413 -11.17 -30.36 44.34
C GLY A 413 -11.31 -31.74 43.66
N THR A 414 -11.70 -31.77 42.37
CA THR A 414 -11.92 -33.00 41.61
C THR A 414 -10.64 -33.76 41.30
N ILE A 415 -9.49 -33.13 41.47
CA ILE A 415 -8.16 -33.72 41.30
C ILE A 415 -7.96 -34.95 42.17
N ARG A 416 -8.54 -35.00 43.38
CA ARG A 416 -8.47 -36.16 44.27
C ARG A 416 -9.18 -37.37 43.69
N LEU A 417 -10.36 -37.20 43.07
CA LEU A 417 -11.11 -38.28 42.40
C LEU A 417 -10.39 -38.81 41.15
N LEU A 418 -9.65 -37.93 40.45
CA LEU A 418 -8.82 -38.32 39.30
C LEU A 418 -7.64 -39.20 39.72
N MET A 419 -7.09 -39.00 40.92
CA MET A 419 -5.92 -39.74 41.42
C MET A 419 -6.26 -41.13 42.03
N ILE A 420 -7.51 -41.39 42.37
CA ILE A 420 -7.96 -42.70 42.83
C ILE A 420 -8.06 -43.71 41.67
N ARG A 421 -8.12 -43.25 40.44
CA ARG A 421 -8.18 -44.12 39.26
C ARG A 421 -6.84 -44.87 39.06
N PRO A 422 -6.87 -46.16 38.61
CA PRO A 422 -5.66 -46.96 38.42
C PRO A 422 -4.86 -46.54 37.17
N LYS A 423 -4.38 -45.30 37.14
CA LYS A 423 -3.61 -44.74 36.05
C LYS A 423 -2.45 -43.90 36.57
N THR A 424 -1.36 -43.89 35.80
CA THR A 424 -0.20 -43.03 36.16
C THR A 424 -0.57 -41.56 36.03
N ARG A 425 -0.08 -40.73 36.96
CA ARG A 425 -0.27 -39.26 36.99
C ARG A 425 0.07 -38.63 35.63
N MET A 426 1.17 -39.08 35.00
CA MET A 426 1.60 -38.59 33.72
C MET A 426 0.61 -38.86 32.57
N LYS A 427 -0.03 -40.07 32.57
CA LYS A 427 -1.05 -40.36 31.54
C LYS A 427 -2.27 -39.45 31.67
N ILE A 428 -2.66 -39.09 32.89
CA ILE A 428 -3.76 -38.17 33.15
C ILE A 428 -3.39 -36.75 32.66
N LEU A 429 -2.22 -36.25 33.02
CA LEU A 429 -1.73 -34.93 32.58
C LEU A 429 -1.65 -34.84 31.07
N MET A 430 -1.00 -35.85 30.44
CA MET A 430 -0.80 -35.84 28.99
C MET A 430 -2.11 -36.03 28.20
N SER A 431 -3.08 -36.78 28.72
CA SER A 431 -4.37 -36.89 28.04
C SER A 431 -5.16 -35.59 28.03
N LYS A 432 -5.09 -34.81 29.13
CA LYS A 432 -5.68 -33.45 29.17
C LYS A 432 -4.94 -32.46 28.27
N PHE A 433 -3.61 -32.47 28.33
CA PHE A 433 -2.76 -31.68 27.49
C PHE A 433 -3.04 -31.90 25.99
N LEU A 434 -3.00 -33.16 25.55
CA LEU A 434 -3.24 -33.51 24.15
C LEU A 434 -4.67 -33.25 23.71
N ALA A 435 -5.66 -33.44 24.56
CA ALA A 435 -7.07 -33.16 24.22
C ALA A 435 -7.31 -31.66 24.00
N GLY A 436 -6.76 -30.78 24.87
CA GLY A 436 -6.87 -29.33 24.72
C GLY A 436 -6.11 -28.81 23.51
N LEU A 437 -4.88 -29.30 23.28
CA LEU A 437 -4.12 -28.95 22.11
C LEU A 437 -4.81 -29.39 20.81
N ALA A 438 -5.33 -30.64 20.77
CA ALA A 438 -6.07 -31.13 19.61
C ALA A 438 -7.30 -30.27 19.31
N MET A 439 -7.98 -29.77 20.35
CA MET A 439 -9.13 -28.87 20.19
C MET A 439 -8.71 -27.54 19.52
N CYS A 440 -7.59 -26.92 19.95
CA CYS A 440 -7.08 -25.69 19.35
C CYS A 440 -6.68 -25.91 17.88
N LEU A 441 -5.96 -27.00 17.59
CA LEU A 441 -5.55 -27.34 16.24
C LEU A 441 -6.73 -27.66 15.31
N ALA A 442 -7.72 -28.38 15.82
CA ALA A 442 -8.95 -28.68 15.07
C ALA A 442 -9.72 -27.40 14.74
N LEU A 443 -9.84 -26.46 15.69
CA LEU A 443 -10.48 -25.17 15.48
C LEU A 443 -9.75 -24.36 14.40
N TYR A 444 -8.41 -24.31 14.48
CA TYR A 444 -7.58 -23.58 13.51
C TYR A 444 -7.70 -24.16 12.10
N LEU A 445 -7.45 -25.47 11.96
CA LEU A 445 -7.47 -26.14 10.65
C LEU A 445 -8.87 -26.15 10.02
N ALA A 446 -9.91 -26.39 10.82
CA ALA A 446 -11.28 -26.35 10.30
C ALA A 446 -11.70 -24.93 9.90
N GLY A 447 -11.33 -23.91 10.70
CA GLY A 447 -11.63 -22.52 10.41
C GLY A 447 -10.92 -22.01 9.15
N THR A 448 -9.63 -22.31 9.01
CA THR A 448 -8.86 -21.91 7.82
C THR A 448 -9.30 -22.65 6.56
N LEU A 449 -9.64 -23.94 6.66
CA LEU A 449 -10.18 -24.69 5.53
C LEU A 449 -11.55 -24.15 5.08
N LEU A 450 -12.44 -23.87 6.03
CA LEU A 450 -13.74 -23.27 5.73
C LEU A 450 -13.57 -21.90 5.06
N ASN A 451 -12.69 -21.04 5.60
CA ASN A 451 -12.41 -19.73 5.02
C ASN A 451 -11.87 -19.84 3.58
N LEU A 452 -10.92 -20.76 3.33
CA LEU A 452 -10.39 -21.00 1.99
C LEU A 452 -11.50 -21.37 0.99
N VAL A 453 -12.40 -22.27 1.39
CA VAL A 453 -13.53 -22.70 0.53
C VAL A 453 -14.49 -21.52 0.29
N LEU A 454 -14.82 -20.77 1.33
CA LEU A 454 -15.73 -19.62 1.21
C LEU A 454 -15.11 -18.50 0.36
N ASN A 455 -13.80 -18.23 0.49
CA ASN A 455 -13.11 -17.27 -0.38
C ASN A 455 -13.15 -17.71 -1.85
N GLY A 456 -12.96 -18.99 -2.14
CA GLY A 456 -13.14 -19.52 -3.50
C GLY A 456 -14.55 -19.33 -4.05
N ILE A 457 -15.58 -19.48 -3.20
CA ILE A 457 -16.99 -19.26 -3.59
C ILE A 457 -17.28 -17.76 -3.81
N CYS A 458 -16.78 -16.89 -2.92
CA CYS A 458 -17.07 -15.46 -2.95
C CYS A 458 -16.28 -14.70 -4.00
N PHE A 459 -14.99 -15.04 -4.20
CA PHE A 459 -14.04 -14.29 -5.02
C PHE A 459 -13.54 -15.07 -6.26
N GLY A 460 -14.01 -16.30 -6.46
CA GLY A 460 -13.64 -17.17 -7.57
C GLY A 460 -12.51 -18.15 -7.25
N PHE A 461 -12.67 -19.41 -7.67
CA PHE A 461 -11.65 -20.45 -7.52
C PHE A 461 -10.50 -20.31 -8.52
N ASP A 462 -10.73 -19.60 -9.62
CA ASP A 462 -9.75 -19.42 -10.70
C ASP A 462 -8.51 -18.69 -10.20
N ASP A 463 -8.66 -17.78 -9.23
CA ASP A 463 -7.53 -17.06 -8.63
C ASP A 463 -6.52 -18.02 -7.98
N PHE A 464 -6.95 -19.15 -7.40
CA PHE A 464 -6.03 -20.13 -6.82
C PHE A 464 -5.17 -20.88 -7.85
N ALA A 465 -5.51 -20.80 -9.14
CA ALA A 465 -4.71 -21.38 -10.22
C ALA A 465 -3.49 -20.51 -10.59
N PHE A 466 -3.50 -19.22 -10.23
CA PHE A 466 -2.38 -18.33 -10.50
C PHE A 466 -1.22 -18.58 -9.52
N PRO A 467 0.03 -18.47 -9.99
CA PRO A 467 1.20 -18.61 -9.13
C PRO A 467 1.45 -17.36 -8.30
N ASN A 468 2.31 -17.49 -7.31
CA ASN A 468 3.01 -16.38 -6.67
C ASN A 468 4.42 -16.28 -7.27
N PHE A 469 4.83 -15.07 -7.59
CA PHE A 469 6.14 -14.83 -8.18
C PHE A 469 7.20 -14.57 -7.11
N THR A 470 8.42 -14.97 -7.42
CA THR A 470 9.62 -14.74 -6.61
C THR A 470 10.73 -14.26 -7.55
N VAL A 471 11.82 -13.78 -6.98
CA VAL A 471 13.02 -13.36 -7.77
C VAL A 471 13.55 -14.50 -8.64
N THR A 472 13.44 -15.75 -8.18
CA THR A 472 13.99 -16.93 -8.85
C THR A 472 12.98 -17.70 -9.71
N GLY A 473 11.71 -17.25 -9.76
CA GLY A 473 10.68 -17.91 -10.55
C GLY A 473 9.28 -17.82 -9.94
N GLN A 474 8.45 -18.83 -10.19
CA GLN A 474 7.05 -18.86 -9.75
C GLN A 474 6.78 -20.09 -8.87
N ILE A 475 5.91 -19.92 -7.87
CA ILE A 475 5.49 -20.97 -6.93
C ILE A 475 3.96 -21.07 -6.97
N GLY A 476 3.41 -22.29 -7.15
CA GLY A 476 1.97 -22.50 -7.10
C GLY A 476 1.39 -22.11 -5.74
N PHE A 477 0.17 -21.56 -5.72
CA PHE A 477 -0.46 -21.03 -4.52
C PHE A 477 -0.45 -22.01 -3.33
N PHE A 478 -0.84 -23.26 -3.51
CA PHE A 478 -0.87 -24.21 -2.40
C PHE A 478 0.52 -24.57 -1.88
N ALA A 479 1.54 -24.61 -2.74
CA ALA A 479 2.92 -24.81 -2.31
C ALA A 479 3.44 -23.61 -1.49
N TYR A 480 2.97 -22.42 -1.78
CA TYR A 480 3.24 -21.20 -1.03
C TYR A 480 2.44 -21.13 0.28
N TYR A 481 1.15 -21.48 0.28
CA TYR A 481 0.22 -21.31 1.40
C TYR A 481 0.39 -22.35 2.50
N ILE A 482 0.53 -23.65 2.14
CA ILE A 482 0.54 -24.77 3.11
C ILE A 482 1.68 -24.63 4.15
N PRO A 483 2.92 -24.34 3.78
CA PRO A 483 3.99 -24.13 4.77
C PRO A 483 3.66 -22.99 5.74
N LYS A 484 3.06 -21.90 5.27
CA LYS A 484 2.66 -20.74 6.08
C LYS A 484 1.54 -21.08 7.04
N LEU A 485 0.55 -21.84 6.57
CA LEU A 485 -0.51 -22.38 7.42
C LEU A 485 0.06 -23.18 8.60
N PHE A 486 1.03 -24.07 8.35
CA PHE A 486 1.67 -24.85 9.41
C PHE A 486 2.58 -24.02 10.31
N ALA A 487 3.28 -23.01 9.76
CA ALA A 487 4.07 -22.09 10.56
C ALA A 487 3.20 -21.35 11.59
N CYS A 488 2.01 -20.91 11.22
CA CYS A 488 1.07 -20.23 12.12
C CYS A 488 0.49 -21.14 13.24
N ILE A 489 0.70 -22.45 13.19
CA ILE A 489 0.38 -23.36 14.30
C ILE A 489 1.35 -23.18 15.48
N VAL A 490 2.60 -22.83 15.21
CA VAL A 490 3.65 -22.79 16.23
C VAL A 490 3.34 -21.81 17.38
N PRO A 491 2.92 -20.56 17.14
CA PRO A 491 2.51 -19.66 18.22
C PRO A 491 1.28 -20.17 18.99
N ILE A 492 0.33 -20.84 18.33
CA ILE A 492 -0.83 -21.45 19.01
C ILE A 492 -0.34 -22.50 20.03
N VAL A 493 0.56 -23.38 19.61
CA VAL A 493 1.16 -24.40 20.48
C VAL A 493 1.89 -23.76 21.65
N PHE A 494 2.72 -22.75 21.39
CA PHE A 494 3.49 -22.05 22.43
C PHE A 494 2.60 -21.40 23.47
N VAL A 495 1.64 -20.58 23.05
CA VAL A 495 0.72 -19.87 23.94
C VAL A 495 -0.12 -20.85 24.76
N TYR A 496 -0.60 -21.91 24.13
CA TYR A 496 -1.29 -23.00 24.82
C TYR A 496 -0.41 -23.68 25.89
N CYS A 497 0.87 -24.00 25.56
CA CYS A 497 1.81 -24.60 26.51
C CYS A 497 2.07 -23.71 27.72
N VAL A 498 2.21 -22.40 27.53
CA VAL A 498 2.37 -21.42 28.62
C VAL A 498 1.15 -21.40 29.52
N ALA A 499 -0.06 -21.32 28.95
CA ALA A 499 -1.31 -21.32 29.70
C ALA A 499 -1.54 -22.63 30.45
N PHE A 500 -1.23 -23.77 29.82
CA PHE A 500 -1.32 -25.09 30.46
C PHE A 500 -0.32 -25.23 31.60
N MET A 501 0.93 -24.77 31.41
CA MET A 501 1.92 -24.75 32.48
C MET A 501 1.44 -23.95 33.69
N LEU A 502 0.91 -22.75 33.48
CA LEU A 502 0.36 -21.94 34.55
C LEU A 502 -0.85 -22.61 35.22
N SER A 503 -1.69 -23.31 34.48
CA SER A 503 -2.84 -24.06 35.05
C SER A 503 -2.39 -25.21 35.96
N VAL A 504 -1.20 -25.76 35.72
CA VAL A 504 -0.59 -26.77 36.60
C VAL A 504 0.08 -26.13 37.83
N LEU A 505 0.71 -24.96 37.66
CA LEU A 505 1.44 -24.25 38.72
C LEU A 505 0.51 -23.57 39.72
N VAL A 506 -0.54 -22.90 39.21
CA VAL A 506 -1.45 -22.05 39.98
C VAL A 506 -2.79 -22.78 40.19
N LYS A 507 -3.31 -22.79 41.43
CA LYS A 507 -4.58 -23.47 41.76
C LYS A 507 -5.80 -22.61 41.41
N ASN A 508 -5.63 -21.42 40.85
CA ASN A 508 -6.71 -20.46 40.55
C ASN A 508 -6.89 -20.30 39.04
N ILE A 509 -8.10 -20.56 38.56
CA ILE A 509 -8.48 -20.50 37.14
C ILE A 509 -8.26 -19.07 36.60
N ALA A 510 -8.68 -18.04 37.35
CA ALA A 510 -8.60 -16.68 36.89
C ALA A 510 -7.15 -16.25 36.63
N VAL A 511 -6.23 -16.59 37.51
CA VAL A 511 -4.78 -16.28 37.34
C VAL A 511 -4.18 -17.09 36.19
N ALA A 512 -4.54 -18.38 36.07
CA ALA A 512 -4.02 -19.25 35.01
C ALA A 512 -4.46 -18.81 33.61
N ILE A 513 -5.55 -18.09 33.47
CA ILE A 513 -6.05 -17.52 32.22
C ILE A 513 -5.56 -16.08 32.04
N ALA A 514 -5.71 -15.23 33.08
CA ALA A 514 -5.45 -13.80 32.95
C ALA A 514 -3.98 -13.49 32.64
N VAL A 515 -3.02 -14.18 33.28
CA VAL A 515 -1.59 -13.90 33.07
C VAL A 515 -1.16 -14.16 31.62
N PRO A 516 -1.43 -15.36 31.01
CA PRO A 516 -1.05 -15.58 29.62
C PRO A 516 -1.84 -14.69 28.65
N ALA A 517 -3.11 -14.35 28.96
CA ALA A 517 -3.89 -13.45 28.13
C ALA A 517 -3.28 -12.03 28.09
N VAL A 518 -2.90 -11.48 29.24
CA VAL A 518 -2.25 -10.16 29.33
C VAL A 518 -0.89 -10.19 28.61
N CYS A 519 -0.10 -11.26 28.78
CA CYS A 519 1.16 -11.42 28.05
C CYS A 519 0.95 -11.47 26.53
N LEU A 520 -0.04 -12.22 26.05
CA LEU A 520 -0.38 -12.29 24.62
C LEU A 520 -0.76 -10.91 24.07
N VAL A 521 -1.68 -10.22 24.75
CA VAL A 521 -2.10 -8.86 24.36
C VAL A 521 -0.91 -7.89 24.42
N GLY A 522 -0.07 -7.99 25.45
CA GLY A 522 1.14 -7.17 25.59
C GLY A 522 2.11 -7.35 24.41
N CYS A 523 2.33 -8.59 23.96
CA CYS A 523 3.15 -8.86 22.76
C CYS A 523 2.54 -8.22 21.50
N ILE A 524 1.22 -8.33 21.31
CA ILE A 524 0.52 -7.73 20.16
C ILE A 524 0.65 -6.20 20.19
N LEU A 525 0.40 -5.60 21.36
CA LEU A 525 0.52 -4.14 21.52
C LEU A 525 1.96 -3.65 21.32
N THR A 526 2.97 -4.40 21.77
CA THR A 526 4.37 -4.04 21.54
C THR A 526 4.68 -3.98 20.05
N MET A 527 4.25 -4.98 19.27
CA MET A 527 4.46 -4.98 17.82
C MET A 527 3.67 -3.85 17.13
N PHE A 528 2.44 -3.59 17.56
CA PHE A 528 1.63 -2.49 17.05
C PHE A 528 2.26 -1.11 17.34
N THR A 529 2.77 -0.89 18.56
CA THR A 529 3.43 0.37 18.90
C THR A 529 4.72 0.55 18.11
N MET A 530 5.49 -0.51 17.85
CA MET A 530 6.66 -0.45 16.98
C MET A 530 6.32 -0.08 15.54
N PHE A 531 5.17 -0.52 15.05
CA PHE A 531 4.68 -0.20 13.71
C PHE A 531 4.20 1.25 13.59
N MET A 532 3.55 1.78 14.64
CA MET A 532 2.98 3.14 14.64
C MET A 532 3.99 4.24 14.99
N PHE A 533 5.05 3.91 15.72
CA PHE A 533 6.02 4.89 16.21
C PHE A 533 7.44 4.49 15.77
N SER A 534 8.24 5.47 15.39
CA SER A 534 9.65 5.28 15.09
C SER A 534 10.40 4.77 16.32
N VAL A 535 10.84 3.52 16.28
CA VAL A 535 11.62 2.88 17.34
C VAL A 535 13.06 2.71 16.86
N SER A 536 14.03 3.02 17.71
CA SER A 536 15.45 2.92 17.35
C SER A 536 15.86 1.47 17.02
N LEU A 537 16.75 1.33 16.04
CA LEU A 537 17.22 0.04 15.55
C LEU A 537 17.79 -0.90 16.63
N PRO A 538 18.58 -0.41 17.65
CA PRO A 538 19.05 -1.27 18.74
C PRO A 538 17.91 -1.92 19.54
N VAL A 539 16.81 -1.19 19.77
CA VAL A 539 15.62 -1.73 20.45
C VAL A 539 14.91 -2.75 19.58
N MET A 540 14.75 -2.49 18.28
CA MET A 540 14.18 -3.45 17.32
C MET A 540 15.01 -4.74 17.29
N LYS A 541 16.34 -4.64 17.23
CA LYS A 541 17.25 -5.79 17.28
C LYS A 541 17.12 -6.59 18.57
N ALA A 542 16.99 -5.92 19.71
CA ALA A 542 16.79 -6.60 20.99
C ALA A 542 15.46 -7.38 21.03
N ILE A 543 14.37 -6.78 20.51
CA ILE A 543 13.05 -7.42 20.44
C ILE A 543 13.05 -8.62 19.48
N ALA A 544 13.82 -8.56 18.39
CA ALA A 544 13.93 -9.63 17.40
C ALA A 544 14.40 -10.98 17.99
N PHE A 545 15.16 -10.96 19.10
CA PHE A 545 15.60 -12.17 19.80
C PHE A 545 14.59 -12.71 20.82
N THR A 546 13.48 -12.01 21.05
CA THR A 546 12.42 -12.42 22.00
C THR A 546 11.31 -13.20 21.28
N PRO A 547 10.40 -13.86 22.01
CA PRO A 547 9.21 -14.48 21.42
C PRO A 547 8.21 -13.49 20.78
N ILE A 548 8.31 -12.18 21.07
CA ILE A 548 7.31 -11.16 20.74
C ILE A 548 6.98 -11.11 19.24
N PRO A 549 7.94 -10.98 18.30
CA PRO A 549 7.62 -10.92 16.86
C PRO A 549 6.98 -12.22 16.34
N PHE A 550 7.36 -13.35 16.93
CA PHE A 550 6.98 -14.67 16.45
C PHE A 550 5.60 -15.14 16.94
N ILE A 551 4.98 -14.44 17.88
CA ILE A 551 3.59 -14.69 18.28
C ILE A 551 2.62 -14.32 17.15
N GLN A 552 2.96 -13.30 16.36
CA GLN A 552 2.23 -12.91 15.17
C GLN A 552 2.91 -13.47 13.90
N MET A 553 3.10 -14.78 13.83
CA MET A 553 3.85 -15.42 12.74
C MET A 553 3.24 -15.19 11.35
N TYR A 554 1.94 -14.92 11.26
CA TYR A 554 1.31 -14.51 10.01
C TYR A 554 1.90 -13.20 9.45
N ALA A 555 2.42 -12.32 10.31
CA ALA A 555 3.02 -11.04 9.92
C ALA A 555 4.28 -11.18 9.04
N PHE A 556 4.91 -12.37 9.01
CA PHE A 556 5.97 -12.69 8.04
C PHE A 556 5.44 -12.89 6.62
N PHE A 557 4.13 -13.01 6.44
CA PHE A 557 3.50 -13.39 5.18
C PHE A 557 2.57 -12.31 4.64
N THR A 558 2.46 -11.20 5.35
CA THR A 558 1.66 -10.04 4.99
C THR A 558 2.57 -8.84 4.76
N GLU A 559 2.32 -8.13 3.68
CA GLU A 559 2.94 -6.84 3.42
C GLU A 559 2.48 -5.82 4.47
N ASN A 560 3.25 -4.76 4.68
CA ASN A 560 2.93 -3.70 5.66
C ASN A 560 2.62 -4.22 7.07
N SER A 561 3.44 -5.14 7.55
CA SER A 561 3.37 -5.68 8.90
C SER A 561 4.50 -5.13 9.78
N PRO A 562 4.35 -5.19 11.13
CA PRO A 562 5.45 -4.83 12.02
C PRO A 562 6.74 -5.63 11.75
N VAL A 563 6.60 -6.88 11.32
CA VAL A 563 7.74 -7.75 11.00
C VAL A 563 8.39 -7.34 9.68
N SER A 564 7.59 -7.04 8.64
CA SER A 564 8.14 -6.55 7.37
C SER A 564 8.88 -5.22 7.54
N MET A 565 8.34 -4.32 8.38
CA MET A 565 9.02 -3.07 8.74
C MET A 565 10.37 -3.32 9.46
N MET A 566 10.43 -4.29 10.39
CA MET A 566 11.70 -4.66 11.03
C MET A 566 12.72 -5.16 9.99
N MET A 567 12.28 -6.00 9.06
CA MET A 567 13.16 -6.53 8.00
C MET A 567 13.64 -5.41 7.06
N GLN A 568 12.76 -4.50 6.65
CA GLN A 568 13.13 -3.33 5.82
C GLN A 568 14.15 -2.41 6.49
N ASN A 569 14.16 -2.35 7.84
CA ASN A 569 15.17 -1.62 8.61
C ASN A 569 16.43 -2.44 8.92
N GLY A 570 16.68 -3.55 8.22
CA GLY A 570 17.88 -4.37 8.41
C GLY A 570 17.95 -5.13 9.75
N VAL A 571 16.77 -5.39 10.37
CA VAL A 571 16.73 -6.23 11.59
C VAL A 571 16.64 -7.69 11.18
N PRO A 572 17.59 -8.56 11.59
CA PRO A 572 17.63 -9.96 11.17
C PRO A 572 16.54 -10.80 11.86
N VAL A 573 15.29 -10.64 11.44
CA VAL A 573 14.17 -11.43 11.94
C VAL A 573 14.00 -12.67 11.07
N SER A 574 14.35 -13.85 11.61
CA SER A 574 14.27 -15.11 10.89
C SER A 574 13.07 -15.96 11.32
N LEU A 575 12.23 -16.35 10.35
CA LEU A 575 11.12 -17.27 10.57
C LEU A 575 11.58 -18.61 11.18
N ALA A 576 12.69 -19.15 10.67
CA ALA A 576 13.25 -20.42 11.17
C ALA A 576 13.70 -20.31 12.63
N TYR A 577 14.36 -19.19 12.99
CA TYR A 577 14.72 -18.92 14.38
C TYR A 577 13.48 -18.83 15.26
N GLY A 578 12.45 -18.14 14.84
CA GLY A 578 11.19 -18.01 15.58
C GLY A 578 10.49 -19.36 15.83
N ILE A 579 10.45 -20.23 14.82
CA ILE A 579 9.90 -21.58 14.96
C ILE A 579 10.71 -22.37 15.99
N ILE A 580 12.03 -22.38 15.90
CA ILE A 580 12.92 -23.11 16.83
C ILE A 580 12.75 -22.56 18.25
N LEU A 581 12.76 -21.23 18.42
CA LEU A 581 12.61 -20.57 19.72
C LEU A 581 11.30 -20.95 20.40
N LEU A 582 10.16 -20.75 19.70
CA LEU A 582 8.84 -21.03 20.26
C LEU A 582 8.64 -22.53 20.57
N MET A 583 9.15 -23.41 19.73
CA MET A 583 9.09 -24.87 19.96
C MET A 583 9.96 -25.30 21.16
N ALA A 584 11.17 -24.74 21.31
CA ALA A 584 12.03 -24.98 22.46
C ALA A 584 11.36 -24.52 23.77
N LEU A 585 10.80 -23.30 23.78
CA LEU A 585 10.08 -22.79 24.93
C LEU A 585 8.81 -23.61 25.26
N SER A 586 8.10 -24.09 24.24
CA SER A 586 6.96 -25.00 24.40
C SER A 586 7.37 -26.31 25.06
N ALA A 587 8.49 -26.87 24.65
CA ALA A 587 9.05 -28.08 25.27
C ALA A 587 9.44 -27.84 26.74
N VAL A 588 10.05 -26.70 27.06
CA VAL A 588 10.37 -26.30 28.44
C VAL A 588 9.11 -26.18 29.28
N CYS A 589 8.09 -25.47 28.80
CA CYS A 589 6.80 -25.31 29.51
C CYS A 589 6.13 -26.67 29.79
N THR A 590 6.16 -27.57 28.80
CA THR A 590 5.61 -28.92 28.95
C THR A 590 6.39 -29.76 29.94
N ALA A 591 7.74 -29.69 29.91
CA ALA A 591 8.61 -30.39 30.86
C ALA A 591 8.41 -29.87 32.30
N VAL A 592 8.33 -28.56 32.49
CA VAL A 592 8.04 -27.95 33.80
C VAL A 592 6.69 -28.43 34.32
N SER A 593 5.66 -28.42 33.49
CA SER A 593 4.32 -28.93 33.85
C SER A 593 4.37 -30.37 34.31
N ALA A 594 5.11 -31.22 33.59
CA ALA A 594 5.29 -32.63 33.90
C ALA A 594 6.02 -32.86 35.23
N LEU A 595 7.14 -32.13 35.44
CA LEU A 595 7.95 -32.22 36.65
C LEU A 595 7.18 -31.75 37.90
N VAL A 596 6.51 -30.62 37.80
CA VAL A 596 5.75 -30.05 38.92
C VAL A 596 4.58 -30.98 39.27
N PHE A 597 3.82 -31.44 38.27
CA PHE A 597 2.70 -32.34 38.52
C PHE A 597 3.11 -33.71 39.12
N ARG A 598 4.29 -34.20 38.72
CA ARG A 598 4.87 -35.46 39.27
C ARG A 598 5.23 -35.31 40.74
N LYS A 599 5.85 -34.17 41.12
CA LYS A 599 6.38 -33.94 42.51
C LYS A 599 5.33 -33.37 43.47
N ARG A 600 4.19 -32.88 42.96
CA ARG A 600 3.22 -32.15 43.76
C ARG A 600 2.46 -33.10 44.71
N ASP A 601 2.50 -32.77 46.00
CA ASP A 601 1.63 -33.42 47.00
C ASP A 601 0.20 -32.90 46.85
N ILE A 602 -0.76 -33.86 46.80
CA ILE A 602 -2.18 -33.57 46.54
C ILE A 602 -3.00 -33.68 47.84
N THR A 603 -2.31 -33.86 48.95
CA THR A 603 -2.93 -34.05 50.28
C THR A 603 -3.28 -32.75 51.00
N SER A 604 -2.84 -31.59 50.55
CA SER A 604 -3.13 -30.27 51.16
C SER A 604 -4.15 -29.45 50.32
#